data_19f3b0ce3fd562ac4bef09141230e60b
#
_entry.id   19f3b0ce3fd562ac4bef09141230e60b
#
_cell.length_a   1.000
_cell.length_b   1.000
_cell.length_c   1.000
_cell.angle_alpha   90.00
_cell.angle_beta   90.00
_cell.angle_gamma   90.00
#
_symmetry.space_group_name_H-M   'P 1'
#
loop_
_entity.id
_entity.type
_entity.pdbx_description
1 polymer ?
#
loop_
_entity_poly.entity_id
_entity_poly.type
_entity_poly.pdbx_seq_one_letter_code
_entity_poly.pdbx_strand_id
1 'polypeptide(L)'
;DLHGSAYYCRQLLDCFALEGAERLILLGDLLYHGPRNDLPRDYAPKEVISLLNKMKDRLFCVRGNCDTEVDQMVLDFPIMADYAVFPVEDRLMYVTHGHVFNLDNLPPIQPGDLLLHGHTHVPSWRPFGQQNVYLNPGSVSIPKEGSLRGYMTLEGTLFRWCDLAGTEYHRAALEDLTPWP
;
A
#
# COMPACT_ATOMS: atom_id res chain seq x y z
N ASP A 1 -2.05 1.46 4.79
CA ASP A 1 -2.25 1.79 6.22
C ASP A 1 -3.69 2.22 6.46
N LEU A 2 -4.56 1.29 6.98
CA LEU A 2 -5.98 1.53 7.33
C LEU A 2 -6.16 1.86 8.82
N HIS A 3 -5.34 1.24 9.66
CA HIS A 3 -5.33 1.44 11.11
C HIS A 3 -6.71 1.35 11.76
N GLY A 4 -7.58 0.43 11.31
CA GLY A 4 -8.90 0.17 11.87
C GLY A 4 -9.98 1.21 11.55
N SER A 5 -9.73 2.16 10.64
CA SER A 5 -10.73 3.14 10.23
C SER A 5 -11.74 2.53 9.26
N ALA A 6 -12.96 2.30 9.71
CA ALA A 6 -14.04 1.83 8.84
C ALA A 6 -14.47 2.92 7.84
N TYR A 7 -14.42 4.18 8.23
CA TYR A 7 -14.74 5.30 7.34
C TYR A 7 -13.83 5.33 6.11
N TYR A 8 -12.51 5.30 6.32
CA TYR A 8 -11.56 5.34 5.20
C TYR A 8 -11.47 4.01 4.46
N CYS A 9 -11.73 2.88 5.12
CA CYS A 9 -11.84 1.60 4.45
C CYS A 9 -12.99 1.61 3.43
N ARG A 10 -14.18 2.09 3.79
CA ARG A 10 -15.31 2.23 2.85
C ARG A 10 -14.95 3.12 1.66
N GLN A 11 -14.37 4.29 1.90
CA GLN A 11 -13.95 5.19 0.80
C GLN A 11 -12.93 4.53 -0.14
N LEU A 12 -11.94 3.81 0.41
CA LEU A 12 -10.98 3.07 -0.42
C LEU A 12 -11.66 2.01 -1.28
N LEU A 13 -12.65 1.27 -0.72
CA LEU A 13 -13.38 0.26 -1.47
C LEU A 13 -14.30 0.87 -2.53
N ASP A 14 -14.86 2.05 -2.29
CA ASP A 14 -15.61 2.82 -3.29
C ASP A 14 -14.68 3.25 -4.43
N CYS A 15 -13.48 3.78 -4.12
CA CYS A 15 -12.47 4.10 -5.13
C CYS A 15 -12.05 2.86 -5.91
N PHE A 16 -11.80 1.73 -5.25
CA PHE A 16 -11.45 0.46 -5.89
C PHE A 16 -12.51 0.01 -6.90
N ALA A 17 -13.79 0.18 -6.57
CA ALA A 17 -14.90 -0.14 -7.48
C ALA A 17 -14.97 0.84 -8.67
N LEU A 18 -14.77 2.13 -8.44
CA LEU A 18 -14.78 3.17 -9.47
C LEU A 18 -13.61 3.03 -10.47
N GLU A 19 -12.42 2.66 -9.98
CA GLU A 19 -11.24 2.37 -10.82
C GLU A 19 -11.43 1.10 -11.68
N GLY A 20 -12.39 0.25 -11.35
CA GLY A 20 -12.57 -1.02 -12.04
C GLY A 20 -11.42 -2.01 -11.84
N ALA A 21 -10.60 -1.78 -10.82
CA ALA A 21 -9.41 -2.58 -10.54
C ALA A 21 -9.76 -4.05 -10.23
N GLU A 22 -8.94 -4.97 -10.70
CA GLU A 22 -9.16 -6.42 -10.50
C GLU A 22 -8.70 -6.88 -9.12
N ARG A 23 -7.60 -6.34 -8.63
CA ARG A 23 -6.92 -6.72 -7.37
C ARG A 23 -6.59 -5.48 -6.54
N LEU A 24 -6.63 -5.65 -5.22
CA LEU A 24 -6.20 -4.64 -4.26
C LEU A 24 -5.03 -5.17 -3.45
N ILE A 25 -3.93 -4.45 -3.46
CA ILE A 25 -2.75 -4.75 -2.65
C ILE A 25 -2.79 -3.89 -1.39
N LEU A 26 -2.86 -4.53 -0.25
CA LEU A 26 -2.81 -3.90 1.07
C LEU A 26 -1.38 -3.97 1.62
N LEU A 27 -0.84 -2.84 2.01
CA LEU A 27 0.54 -2.75 2.50
C LEU A 27 0.67 -2.96 4.02
N GLY A 28 -0.34 -3.57 4.66
CA GLY A 28 -0.34 -3.84 6.09
C GLY A 28 -0.95 -2.73 6.96
N ASP A 29 -0.81 -2.87 8.27
CA ASP A 29 -1.38 -2.01 9.30
C ASP A 29 -2.91 -1.85 9.13
N LEU A 30 -3.62 -3.01 9.19
CA LEU A 30 -5.03 -3.07 8.82
C LEU A 30 -5.96 -2.67 9.94
N LEU A 31 -5.81 -3.25 11.15
CA LEU A 31 -6.81 -3.20 12.22
C LEU A 31 -6.39 -2.33 13.40
N TYR A 32 -5.14 -2.37 13.83
CA TYR A 32 -4.66 -1.63 15.00
C TYR A 32 -4.11 -0.25 14.60
N HIS A 33 -4.50 0.78 15.37
CA HIS A 33 -4.07 2.16 15.07
C HIS A 33 -2.59 2.42 15.39
N GLY A 34 -1.95 1.56 16.20
CA GLY A 34 -0.59 1.74 16.70
C GLY A 34 -0.53 2.66 17.92
N PRO A 35 0.41 2.43 18.86
CA PRO A 35 0.43 3.15 20.15
C PRO A 35 0.86 4.62 20.03
N ARG A 36 1.41 5.02 18.88
CA ARG A 36 1.94 6.38 18.64
C ARG A 36 1.01 7.26 17.83
N ASN A 37 -0.09 6.71 17.32
CA ASN A 37 -1.05 7.44 16.51
C ASN A 37 -2.33 7.72 17.31
N ASP A 38 -2.96 8.85 17.03
CA ASP A 38 -4.33 9.09 17.46
C ASP A 38 -5.29 8.13 16.76
N LEU A 39 -6.45 7.90 17.35
CA LEU A 39 -7.48 7.08 16.73
C LEU A 39 -7.94 7.75 15.42
N PRO A 40 -7.92 7.03 14.30
CA PRO A 40 -8.43 7.57 13.05
C PRO A 40 -9.95 7.70 13.12
N ARG A 41 -10.51 8.49 12.19
CA ARG A 41 -11.96 8.68 12.08
C ARG A 41 -12.67 7.32 11.97
N ASP A 42 -13.73 7.12 12.77
CA ASP A 42 -14.55 5.91 12.81
C ASP A 42 -13.67 4.65 13.01
N TYR A 43 -12.90 4.65 14.10
CA TYR A 43 -12.09 3.50 14.49
C TYR A 43 -13.02 2.33 14.89
N ALA A 44 -13.22 1.42 13.96
CA ALA A 44 -14.12 0.27 14.08
C ALA A 44 -13.50 -0.99 13.43
N PRO A 45 -12.47 -1.60 14.05
CA PRO A 45 -11.75 -2.75 13.46
C PRO A 45 -12.66 -3.91 13.06
N LYS A 46 -13.70 -4.20 13.84
CA LYS A 46 -14.68 -5.27 13.51
C LYS A 46 -15.41 -5.01 12.19
N GLU A 47 -15.67 -3.76 11.88
CA GLU A 47 -16.29 -3.40 10.60
C GLU A 47 -15.27 -3.51 9.46
N VAL A 48 -14.03 -3.08 9.67
CA VAL A 48 -12.95 -3.27 8.70
C VAL A 48 -12.77 -4.74 8.35
N ILE A 49 -12.76 -5.65 9.34
CA ILE A 49 -12.75 -7.10 9.13
C ILE A 49 -13.90 -7.54 8.22
N SER A 50 -15.13 -7.12 8.54
CA SER A 50 -16.31 -7.49 7.74
C SER A 50 -16.24 -6.97 6.29
N LEU A 51 -15.71 -5.76 6.08
CA LEU A 51 -15.55 -5.16 4.76
C LEU A 51 -14.51 -5.91 3.93
N LEU A 52 -13.33 -6.16 4.50
CA LEU A 52 -12.22 -6.80 3.79
C LEU A 52 -12.51 -8.29 3.50
N ASN A 53 -13.10 -9.02 4.45
CA ASN A 53 -13.42 -10.46 4.25
C ASN A 53 -14.41 -10.69 3.09
N LYS A 54 -15.31 -9.74 2.81
CA LYS A 54 -16.19 -9.79 1.62
C LYS A 54 -15.42 -9.74 0.30
N MET A 55 -14.18 -9.27 0.33
CA MET A 55 -13.33 -9.09 -0.84
C MET A 55 -12.12 -10.02 -0.86
N LYS A 56 -12.03 -10.99 0.04
CA LYS A 56 -10.85 -11.85 0.29
C LYS A 56 -10.20 -12.40 -0.97
N ASP A 57 -10.99 -12.78 -1.97
CA ASP A 57 -10.50 -13.39 -3.22
C ASP A 57 -9.86 -12.37 -4.18
N ARG A 58 -9.94 -11.07 -3.86
CA ARG A 58 -9.38 -9.96 -4.63
C ARG A 58 -8.24 -9.24 -3.91
N LEU A 59 -7.88 -9.70 -2.70
CA LEU A 59 -6.90 -9.05 -1.85
C LEU A 59 -5.56 -9.77 -1.87
N PHE A 60 -4.48 -8.99 -1.98
CA PHE A 60 -3.13 -9.35 -1.58
C PHE A 60 -2.73 -8.48 -0.40
N CYS A 61 -2.00 -9.04 0.56
CA CYS A 61 -1.55 -8.27 1.71
C CYS A 61 -0.14 -8.66 2.14
N VAL A 62 0.63 -7.68 2.57
CA VAL A 62 1.90 -7.87 3.28
C VAL A 62 1.74 -7.40 4.71
N ARG A 63 2.52 -7.98 5.62
CA ARG A 63 2.43 -7.72 7.06
C ARG A 63 2.95 -6.34 7.42
N GLY A 64 2.11 -5.53 8.09
CA GLY A 64 2.52 -4.32 8.78
C GLY A 64 3.11 -4.58 10.17
N ASN A 65 3.66 -3.54 10.79
CA ASN A 65 4.20 -3.65 12.14
C ASN A 65 3.11 -3.71 13.22
N CYS A 66 1.88 -3.33 12.88
CA CYS A 66 0.72 -3.43 13.77
C CYS A 66 -0.09 -4.71 13.55
N ASP A 67 0.20 -5.50 12.51
CA ASP A 67 -0.51 -6.74 12.20
C ASP A 67 0.06 -7.93 12.98
N THR A 68 -0.83 -8.72 13.56
CA THR A 68 -0.46 -9.84 14.43
C THR A 68 -1.11 -11.14 13.98
N GLU A 69 -0.68 -12.26 14.59
CA GLU A 69 -1.31 -13.57 14.39
C GLU A 69 -2.79 -13.57 14.82
N VAL A 70 -3.16 -12.70 15.79
CA VAL A 70 -4.55 -12.55 16.21
C VAL A 70 -5.40 -11.89 15.11
N ASP A 71 -4.82 -10.93 14.38
CA ASP A 71 -5.51 -10.31 13.24
C ASP A 71 -5.68 -11.32 12.10
N GLN A 72 -4.67 -12.19 11.87
CA GLN A 72 -4.79 -13.28 10.90
C GLN A 72 -5.92 -14.29 11.24
N MET A 73 -6.26 -14.47 12.52
CA MET A 73 -7.35 -15.37 12.93
C MET A 73 -8.73 -14.87 12.52
N VAL A 74 -8.89 -13.57 12.25
CA VAL A 74 -10.17 -12.92 11.93
C VAL A 74 -10.26 -12.40 10.50
N LEU A 75 -9.15 -12.41 9.77
CA LEU A 75 -9.10 -12.05 8.34
C LEU A 75 -8.99 -13.30 7.49
N ASP A 76 -9.92 -13.47 6.54
CA ASP A 76 -10.09 -14.66 5.70
C ASP A 76 -9.10 -14.71 4.50
N PHE A 77 -8.06 -13.89 4.52
CA PHE A 77 -6.99 -13.83 3.51
C PHE A 77 -5.63 -13.70 4.19
N PRO A 78 -4.52 -14.15 3.56
CA PRO A 78 -3.20 -14.08 4.17
C PRO A 78 -2.73 -12.63 4.40
N ILE A 79 -2.23 -12.33 5.60
CA ILE A 79 -1.71 -10.99 5.97
C ILE A 79 -0.28 -11.03 6.53
N MET A 80 0.32 -12.21 6.69
CA MET A 80 1.58 -12.39 7.45
C MET A 80 2.84 -12.49 6.57
N ALA A 81 2.74 -12.22 5.27
CA ALA A 81 3.89 -12.23 4.39
C ALA A 81 4.78 -11.00 4.61
N ASP A 82 6.08 -11.17 4.85
CA ASP A 82 7.01 -10.04 5.04
C ASP A 82 7.19 -9.22 3.75
N TYR A 83 7.05 -9.86 2.58
CA TYR A 83 6.99 -9.21 1.28
C TYR A 83 6.26 -10.08 0.26
N ALA A 84 5.86 -9.48 -0.84
CA ALA A 84 5.37 -10.14 -2.04
C ALA A 84 6.11 -9.60 -3.27
N VAL A 85 6.08 -10.33 -4.38
CA VAL A 85 6.75 -9.92 -5.62
C VAL A 85 5.76 -10.00 -6.77
N PHE A 86 5.64 -8.93 -7.53
CA PHE A 86 4.79 -8.84 -8.71
C PHE A 86 5.62 -8.47 -9.94
N PRO A 87 5.43 -9.15 -11.08
CA PRO A 87 6.05 -8.72 -12.33
C PRO A 87 5.40 -7.43 -12.84
N VAL A 88 6.23 -6.50 -13.30
CA VAL A 88 5.82 -5.29 -14.02
C VAL A 88 6.69 -5.21 -15.27
N GLU A 89 6.18 -5.67 -16.40
CA GLU A 89 6.94 -5.90 -17.64
C GLU A 89 8.15 -6.81 -17.40
N ASP A 90 9.36 -6.33 -17.68
CA ASP A 90 10.62 -7.03 -17.52
C ASP A 90 11.26 -6.86 -16.13
N ARG A 91 10.57 -6.22 -15.19
CA ARG A 91 11.04 -5.91 -13.83
C ARG A 91 10.22 -6.62 -12.77
N LEU A 92 10.79 -6.72 -11.58
CA LEU A 92 10.07 -7.19 -10.39
C LEU A 92 9.75 -6.00 -9.47
N MET A 93 8.52 -5.96 -8.99
CA MET A 93 8.11 -5.04 -7.94
C MET A 93 8.03 -5.79 -6.62
N TYR A 94 8.96 -5.46 -5.73
CA TYR A 94 8.95 -5.93 -4.35
C TYR A 94 8.01 -5.06 -3.53
N VAL A 95 6.98 -5.70 -2.99
CA VAL A 95 5.95 -5.06 -2.17
C VAL A 95 6.16 -5.46 -0.74
N THR A 96 6.33 -4.50 0.15
CA THR A 96 6.53 -4.71 1.60
C THR A 96 5.76 -3.65 2.38
N HIS A 97 5.68 -3.78 3.70
CA HIS A 97 5.12 -2.68 4.50
C HIS A 97 6.11 -1.53 4.68
N GLY A 98 7.38 -1.80 4.89
CA GLY A 98 8.42 -0.79 5.12
C GLY A 98 9.07 -0.81 6.50
N HIS A 99 8.56 -1.60 7.45
CA HIS A 99 9.14 -1.67 8.80
C HIS A 99 10.32 -2.66 8.92
N VAL A 100 10.35 -3.70 8.06
CA VAL A 100 11.46 -4.66 7.95
C VAL A 100 12.28 -4.36 6.71
N PHE A 101 11.67 -4.50 5.53
CA PHE A 101 12.30 -4.19 4.26
C PHE A 101 11.91 -2.79 3.80
N ASN A 102 12.91 -1.94 3.57
CA ASN A 102 12.78 -0.54 3.19
C ASN A 102 14.08 -0.08 2.47
N LEU A 103 14.28 1.20 2.31
CA LEU A 103 15.47 1.75 1.64
C LEU A 103 16.79 1.52 2.42
N ASP A 104 16.73 1.33 3.73
CA ASP A 104 17.90 1.07 4.58
C ASP A 104 18.19 -0.43 4.74
N ASN A 105 17.18 -1.28 4.53
CA ASN A 105 17.27 -2.73 4.58
C ASN A 105 16.50 -3.34 3.40
N LEU A 106 17.17 -3.48 2.27
CA LEU A 106 16.53 -3.90 1.02
C LEU A 106 16.16 -5.39 1.04
N PRO A 107 15.01 -5.77 0.43
CA PRO A 107 14.76 -7.17 0.05
C PRO A 107 15.79 -7.61 -1.01
N PRO A 108 15.78 -8.87 -1.48
CA PRO A 108 16.73 -9.35 -2.50
C PRO A 108 16.48 -8.74 -3.89
N ILE A 109 16.43 -7.41 -3.95
CA ILE A 109 16.13 -6.60 -5.13
C ILE A 109 17.35 -6.52 -6.05
N GLN A 110 17.14 -6.52 -7.36
CA GLN A 110 18.17 -6.36 -8.37
C GLN A 110 18.11 -4.94 -8.98
N PRO A 111 19.22 -4.47 -9.62
CA PRO A 111 19.17 -3.21 -10.37
C PRO A 111 18.04 -3.20 -11.41
N GLY A 112 17.27 -2.15 -11.42
CA GLY A 112 16.09 -1.99 -12.28
C GLY A 112 14.76 -2.37 -11.65
N ASP A 113 14.75 -3.17 -10.59
CA ASP A 113 13.52 -3.54 -9.89
C ASP A 113 12.91 -2.37 -9.11
N LEU A 114 11.63 -2.53 -8.75
CA LEU A 114 10.83 -1.56 -8.00
C LEU A 114 10.67 -1.98 -6.54
N LEU A 115 10.70 -1.01 -5.63
CA LEU A 115 10.35 -1.20 -4.22
C LEU A 115 9.10 -0.40 -3.89
N LEU A 116 8.01 -1.07 -3.57
CA LEU A 116 6.75 -0.46 -3.10
C LEU A 116 6.57 -0.73 -1.61
N HIS A 117 6.49 0.31 -0.79
CA HIS A 117 6.12 0.15 0.62
C HIS A 117 5.34 1.33 1.19
N GLY A 118 4.59 1.10 2.27
CA GLY A 118 3.84 2.07 3.07
C GLY A 118 4.60 2.59 4.28
N HIS A 119 4.07 2.40 5.47
CA HIS A 119 4.65 2.64 6.79
C HIS A 119 4.99 4.10 7.13
N THR A 120 5.58 4.83 6.21
CA THR A 120 5.94 6.25 6.42
C THR A 120 4.72 7.16 6.40
N HIS A 121 3.63 6.72 5.78
CA HIS A 121 2.39 7.48 5.51
C HIS A 121 2.61 8.73 4.63
N VAL A 122 3.73 8.78 3.91
CA VAL A 122 4.10 9.88 3.01
C VAL A 122 4.26 9.33 1.59
N PRO A 123 3.52 9.82 0.60
CA PRO A 123 3.64 9.34 -0.77
C PRO A 123 5.03 9.63 -1.35
N SER A 124 5.52 8.73 -2.20
CA SER A 124 6.83 8.87 -2.83
C SER A 124 6.90 8.17 -4.18
N TRP A 125 7.72 8.70 -5.08
CA TRP A 125 8.05 8.18 -6.41
C TRP A 125 9.45 8.65 -6.79
N ARG A 126 10.48 8.03 -6.24
CA ARG A 126 11.85 8.52 -6.40
C ARG A 126 12.84 7.40 -6.75
N PRO A 127 13.87 7.69 -7.55
CA PRO A 127 14.94 6.75 -7.80
C PRO A 127 15.78 6.50 -6.53
N PHE A 128 16.38 5.32 -6.44
CA PHE A 128 17.40 4.97 -5.46
C PHE A 128 18.36 3.92 -6.00
N GLY A 129 19.51 3.75 -5.35
CA GLY A 129 20.52 2.75 -5.74
C GLY A 129 20.95 2.87 -7.19
N GLN A 130 21.10 1.74 -7.84
CA GLN A 130 21.46 1.65 -9.27
C GLN A 130 20.20 1.33 -10.10
N GLN A 131 19.53 2.36 -10.62
CA GLN A 131 18.35 2.22 -11.50
C GLN A 131 17.08 1.68 -10.82
N ASN A 132 17.02 1.59 -9.50
CA ASN A 132 15.82 1.19 -8.76
C ASN A 132 14.89 2.38 -8.52
N VAL A 133 13.61 2.08 -8.30
CA VAL A 133 12.59 3.09 -7.98
C VAL A 133 11.85 2.70 -6.70
N TYR A 134 11.74 3.65 -5.80
CA TYR A 134 10.93 3.57 -4.60
C TYR A 134 9.58 4.23 -4.83
N LEU A 135 8.51 3.50 -4.51
CA LEU A 135 7.13 3.91 -4.62
C LEU A 135 6.43 3.80 -3.26
N ASN A 136 5.59 4.78 -2.93
CA ASN A 136 4.77 4.76 -1.72
C ASN A 136 3.43 5.44 -2.01
N PRO A 137 2.28 4.81 -1.70
CA PRO A 137 0.97 5.41 -1.88
C PRO A 137 0.61 6.44 -0.80
N GLY A 138 1.38 6.55 0.29
CA GLY A 138 0.98 7.28 1.48
C GLY A 138 0.07 6.46 2.40
N SER A 139 -0.87 7.09 3.05
CA SER A 139 -1.86 6.45 3.93
C SER A 139 -3.27 6.92 3.62
N VAL A 140 -4.22 6.00 3.63
CA VAL A 140 -5.64 6.34 3.46
C VAL A 140 -6.27 6.92 4.74
N SER A 141 -5.74 6.58 5.90
CA SER A 141 -6.35 6.94 7.20
C SER A 141 -5.56 7.99 8.00
N ILE A 142 -4.22 7.86 8.03
CA ILE A 142 -3.34 8.69 8.87
C ILE A 142 -2.18 9.25 8.04
N PRO A 143 -2.43 10.12 7.05
CA PRO A 143 -1.36 10.75 6.27
C PRO A 143 -0.48 11.61 7.17
N LYS A 144 0.80 11.71 6.82
CA LYS A 144 1.80 12.54 7.53
C LYS A 144 2.34 13.63 6.62
N GLU A 145 3.05 14.58 7.21
CA GLU A 145 3.74 15.69 6.51
C GLU A 145 2.80 16.52 5.61
N GLY A 146 1.52 16.62 5.98
CA GLY A 146 0.54 17.36 5.20
C GLY A 146 0.12 16.69 3.88
N SER A 147 0.50 15.42 3.67
CA SER A 147 0.14 14.69 2.47
C SER A 147 -1.36 14.36 2.40
N LEU A 148 -1.84 14.06 1.18
CA LEU A 148 -3.23 13.67 0.96
C LEU A 148 -3.49 12.24 1.46
N ARG A 149 -4.74 11.98 1.84
CA ARG A 149 -5.24 10.61 1.96
C ARG A 149 -5.40 10.03 0.59
N GLY A 150 -4.71 8.95 0.30
CA GLY A 150 -4.67 8.48 -1.07
C GLY A 150 -4.31 7.01 -1.23
N TYR A 151 -4.31 6.61 -2.47
CA TYR A 151 -3.95 5.28 -2.95
C TYR A 151 -3.17 5.40 -4.26
N MET A 152 -2.62 4.27 -4.71
CA MET A 152 -2.01 4.15 -6.02
C MET A 152 -2.79 3.18 -6.89
N THR A 153 -2.75 3.38 -8.20
CA THR A 153 -3.13 2.38 -9.19
C THR A 153 -1.94 2.02 -10.07
N LEU A 154 -1.95 0.80 -10.60
CA LEU A 154 -1.06 0.35 -11.66
C LEU A 154 -1.90 -0.27 -12.77
N GLU A 155 -1.78 0.25 -13.98
CA GLU A 155 -2.38 -0.27 -15.21
C GLU A 155 -1.31 -0.39 -16.29
N GLY A 156 -0.97 -1.63 -16.66
CA GLY A 156 0.22 -1.88 -17.50
C GLY A 156 1.49 -1.35 -16.84
N THR A 157 2.05 -0.29 -17.39
CA THR A 157 3.26 0.40 -16.88
C THR A 157 2.97 1.75 -16.22
N LEU A 158 1.71 2.18 -16.20
CA LEU A 158 1.32 3.48 -15.68
C LEU A 158 0.95 3.41 -14.19
N PHE A 159 1.70 4.11 -13.38
CA PHE A 159 1.42 4.35 -11.97
C PHE A 159 0.69 5.68 -11.80
N ARG A 160 -0.37 5.70 -11.00
CA ARG A 160 -1.10 6.93 -10.65
C ARG A 160 -1.26 7.04 -9.14
N TRP A 161 -1.13 8.22 -8.59
CA TRP A 161 -1.43 8.56 -7.20
C TRP A 161 -2.70 9.38 -7.17
N CYS A 162 -3.70 8.88 -6.46
CA CYS A 162 -5.02 9.48 -6.36
C CYS A 162 -5.38 9.74 -4.90
N ASP A 163 -6.14 10.80 -4.66
CA ASP A 163 -6.78 11.02 -3.37
C ASP A 163 -8.05 10.16 -3.21
N LEU A 164 -8.65 10.16 -2.03
CA LEU A 164 -9.89 9.40 -1.76
C LEU A 164 -11.15 10.03 -2.39
N ALA A 165 -11.04 11.14 -3.08
CA ALA A 165 -12.07 11.66 -3.97
C ALA A 165 -11.93 11.15 -5.42
N GLY A 166 -10.89 10.33 -5.69
CA GLY A 166 -10.56 9.83 -7.02
C GLY A 166 -9.80 10.84 -7.89
N THR A 167 -9.33 11.95 -7.29
CA THR A 167 -8.56 12.94 -8.03
C THR A 167 -7.10 12.50 -8.13
N GLU A 168 -6.64 12.32 -9.36
CA GLU A 168 -5.23 12.08 -9.63
C GLU A 168 -4.41 13.34 -9.35
N TYR A 169 -3.36 13.22 -8.52
CA TYR A 169 -2.44 14.31 -8.23
C TYR A 169 -1.00 14.06 -8.71
N HIS A 170 -0.69 12.81 -9.07
CA HIS A 170 0.58 12.44 -9.69
C HIS A 170 0.42 11.21 -10.57
N ARG A 171 1.19 11.13 -11.66
CA ARG A 171 1.36 9.93 -12.48
C ARG A 171 2.78 9.81 -12.99
N ALA A 172 3.20 8.58 -13.25
CA ALA A 172 4.46 8.29 -13.91
C ALA A 172 4.36 6.95 -14.65
N ALA A 173 4.84 6.90 -15.87
CA ALA A 173 5.08 5.63 -16.56
C ALA A 173 6.37 4.99 -16.06
N LEU A 174 6.46 3.67 -16.15
CA LEU A 174 7.63 2.92 -15.69
C LEU A 174 8.93 3.43 -16.31
N GLU A 175 8.89 3.80 -17.60
CA GLU A 175 10.02 4.38 -18.33
C GLU A 175 10.46 5.74 -17.78
N ASP A 176 9.53 6.56 -17.27
CA ASP A 176 9.82 7.89 -16.70
C ASP A 176 10.38 7.81 -15.28
N LEU A 177 10.14 6.70 -14.59
CA LEU A 177 10.59 6.48 -13.22
C LEU A 177 12.04 6.02 -13.13
N THR A 178 12.61 5.56 -14.25
CA THR A 178 13.98 5.05 -14.26
C THR A 178 14.97 6.18 -14.48
N PRO A 179 16.07 6.24 -13.69
CA PRO A 179 17.17 7.12 -14.00
C PRO A 179 17.70 6.80 -15.40
N TRP A 180 17.95 7.82 -16.19
CA TRP A 180 18.69 7.67 -17.46
C TRP A 180 20.04 7.01 -17.21
N PRO A 181 20.49 6.13 -18.12
CA PRO A 181 21.79 5.47 -17.99
C PRO A 181 22.95 6.46 -17.98
#